data_ed0b8d3a07af51378f97df98655b6589
#
_entry.id   ed0b8d3a07af51378f97df98655b6589
#
_cell.length_a   1.000
_cell.length_b   1.000
_cell.length_c   1.000
_cell.angle_alpha   90.00
_cell.angle_beta   90.00
_cell.angle_gamma   90.00
#
_symmetry.space_group_name_H-M   'P 1'
#
loop_
_entity.id
_entity.type
_entity.pdbx_description
1 polymer ?
#
loop_
_entity_poly.entity_id
_entity_poly.type
_entity_poly.pdbx_seq_one_letter_code
_entity_poly.pdbx_strand_id
1 'polypeptide(L)'
;EMTSSLVGSEMCIRDSIYALISSSFTIFFGGSLPDAAVSGMIGIGIRCVELLLQPLPLNRFLLVVLLSTVSGCMAASCVYTNAMFSLDKISIGNIMILIPGLMFTNCIREMISENMLSGLTRLLEALFISSSIAIGFAIAYYLL
;
A
#
# COMPACT_ATOMS: atom_id res chain seq x y z
N GLU A 1 -5.50 20.37 24.19
CA GLU A 1 -4.23 19.62 24.44
C GLU A 1 -4.42 18.11 24.42
N MET A 2 -5.47 17.55 25.02
CA MET A 2 -5.74 16.10 24.97
C MET A 2 -6.03 15.57 23.58
N THR A 3 -6.72 16.32 22.72
CA THR A 3 -7.02 15.93 21.35
C THR A 3 -5.79 15.88 20.45
N SER A 4 -4.81 16.78 20.61
CA SER A 4 -3.58 16.77 19.81
C SER A 4 -2.65 15.61 20.18
N SER A 5 -2.57 15.21 21.45
CA SER A 5 -1.78 14.04 21.88
C SER A 5 -2.43 12.71 21.45
N LEU A 6 -3.77 12.62 21.47
CA LEU A 6 -4.52 11.46 20.96
C LEU A 6 -4.35 11.32 19.44
N VAL A 7 -4.43 12.40 18.68
CA VAL A 7 -4.18 12.41 17.23
C VAL A 7 -2.74 12.01 16.92
N GLY A 8 -1.76 12.49 17.68
CA GLY A 8 -0.36 12.11 17.54
C GLY A 8 -0.12 10.61 17.84
N SER A 9 -0.76 10.06 18.88
CA SER A 9 -0.65 8.63 19.20
C SER A 9 -1.36 7.74 18.18
N GLU A 10 -2.51 8.15 17.66
CA GLU A 10 -3.19 7.43 16.56
C GLU A 10 -2.38 7.45 15.26
N MET A 11 -1.73 8.54 14.93
CA MET A 11 -0.81 8.62 13.79
C MET A 11 0.37 7.67 13.96
N CYS A 12 1.03 7.66 15.13
CA CYS A 12 2.10 6.74 15.45
C CYS A 12 1.67 5.27 15.35
N ILE A 13 0.49 4.92 15.85
CA ILE A 13 -0.05 3.56 15.77
C ILE A 13 -0.30 3.16 14.32
N ARG A 14 -0.90 4.03 13.52
CA ARG A 14 -1.14 3.77 12.09
C ARG A 14 0.16 3.61 11.31
N ASP A 15 1.13 4.47 11.54
CA ASP A 15 2.45 4.38 10.90
C ASP A 15 3.15 3.07 11.25
N SER A 16 3.08 2.66 12.53
CA SER A 16 3.62 1.38 12.99
C SER A 16 2.91 0.19 12.34
N ILE A 17 1.60 0.27 12.14
CA ILE A 17 0.83 -0.78 11.46
C ILE A 17 1.27 -0.92 10.00
N TYR A 18 1.44 0.18 9.27
CA TYR A 18 1.94 0.16 7.89
C TYR A 18 3.32 -0.49 7.80
N ALA A 19 4.24 -0.13 8.70
CA ALA A 19 5.57 -0.71 8.77
C ALA A 19 5.52 -2.23 9.08
N LEU A 20 4.70 -2.63 10.06
CA LEU A 20 4.54 -4.03 10.44
C LEU A 20 3.94 -4.89 9.32
N ILE A 21 2.91 -4.39 8.64
CA ILE A 21 2.28 -5.10 7.53
C ILE A 21 3.33 -5.30 6.41
N SER A 22 3.98 -4.22 5.98
CA SER A 22 4.97 -4.30 4.91
C SER A 22 6.11 -5.26 5.23
N SER A 23 6.72 -5.13 6.42
CA SER A 23 7.81 -6.00 6.84
C SER A 23 7.39 -7.47 6.99
N SER A 24 6.21 -7.72 7.56
CA SER A 24 5.69 -9.08 7.73
C SER A 24 5.45 -9.78 6.40
N PHE A 25 4.83 -9.09 5.44
CA PHE A 25 4.60 -9.66 4.12
C PHE A 25 5.90 -9.88 3.34
N THR A 26 6.87 -8.97 3.48
CA THR A 26 8.19 -9.15 2.87
C THR A 26 8.87 -10.43 3.38
N ILE A 27 8.82 -10.69 4.68
CA ILE A 27 9.35 -11.94 5.28
C ILE A 27 8.54 -13.15 4.81
N PHE A 28 7.21 -13.03 4.79
CA PHE A 28 6.33 -14.12 4.37
C PHE A 28 6.61 -14.59 2.93
N PHE A 29 6.95 -13.68 2.03
CA PHE A 29 7.35 -14.00 0.65
C PHE A 29 8.83 -14.35 0.50
N GLY A 30 9.51 -14.65 1.61
CA GLY A 30 10.89 -15.13 1.61
C GLY A 30 11.93 -14.01 1.49
N GLY A 31 11.59 -12.78 1.89
CA GLY A 31 12.54 -11.68 2.03
C GLY A 31 13.47 -11.90 3.22
N SER A 32 14.66 -11.33 3.12
CA SER A 32 15.62 -11.31 4.22
C SER A 32 15.23 -10.27 5.30
N LEU A 33 15.81 -10.37 6.49
CA LEU A 33 15.59 -9.37 7.55
C LEU A 33 15.92 -7.93 7.12
N PRO A 34 17.00 -7.66 6.37
CA PRO A 34 17.24 -6.32 5.84
C PRO A 34 16.20 -5.87 4.83
N ASP A 35 15.67 -6.78 3.97
CA ASP A 35 14.58 -6.46 3.04
C ASP A 35 13.32 -6.04 3.80
N ALA A 36 12.99 -6.72 4.89
CA ALA A 36 11.86 -6.41 5.75
C ALA A 36 12.00 -5.03 6.43
N ALA A 37 13.19 -4.68 6.87
CA ALA A 37 13.46 -3.36 7.46
C ALA A 37 13.25 -2.24 6.43
N VAL A 38 13.81 -2.41 5.22
CA VAL A 38 13.62 -1.44 4.11
C VAL A 38 12.17 -1.34 3.70
N SER A 39 11.48 -2.46 3.57
CA SER A 39 10.05 -2.49 3.24
C SER A 39 9.21 -1.78 4.30
N GLY A 40 9.51 -1.96 5.58
CA GLY A 40 8.85 -1.25 6.68
C GLY A 40 9.06 0.27 6.61
N MET A 41 10.27 0.73 6.30
CA MET A 41 10.57 2.16 6.10
C MET A 41 9.80 2.75 4.94
N ILE A 42 9.69 2.02 3.82
CA ILE A 42 8.89 2.43 2.66
C ILE A 42 7.40 2.49 3.04
N GLY A 43 6.91 1.54 3.84
CA GLY A 43 5.54 1.55 4.36
C GLY A 43 5.21 2.83 5.14
N ILE A 44 6.12 3.29 5.98
CA ILE A 44 5.99 4.59 6.68
C ILE A 44 6.01 5.74 5.67
N GLY A 45 6.90 5.70 4.68
CA GLY A 45 6.98 6.69 3.61
C GLY A 45 5.67 6.80 2.81
N ILE A 46 5.04 5.68 2.47
CA ILE A 46 3.72 5.64 1.81
C ILE A 46 2.68 6.36 2.69
N ARG A 47 2.69 6.11 3.99
CA ARG A 47 1.78 6.77 4.92
C ARG A 47 1.99 8.28 5.00
N CYS A 48 3.24 8.72 5.03
CA CYS A 48 3.56 10.15 5.00
C CYS A 48 3.07 10.83 3.73
N VAL A 49 3.27 10.20 2.56
CA VAL A 49 2.79 10.72 1.27
C VAL A 49 1.25 10.71 1.22
N GLU A 50 0.60 9.70 1.75
CA GLU A 50 -0.87 9.63 1.86
C GLU A 50 -1.41 10.82 2.68
N LEU A 51 -0.78 11.13 3.81
CA LEU A 51 -1.16 12.28 4.66
C LEU A 51 -0.96 13.62 3.95
N LEU A 52 0.11 13.76 3.18
CA LEU A 52 0.38 14.97 2.39
C LEU A 52 -0.63 15.17 1.25
N LEU A 53 -1.11 14.08 0.67
CA LEU A 53 -2.08 14.11 -0.43
C LEU A 53 -3.53 14.22 0.05
N GLN A 54 -3.80 13.95 1.33
CA GLN A 54 -5.15 13.98 1.92
C GLN A 54 -5.90 15.31 1.76
N PRO A 55 -5.25 16.51 1.86
CA PRO A 55 -5.95 17.77 1.65
C PRO A 55 -6.28 18.08 0.18
N LEU A 56 -5.78 17.33 -0.78
CA LEU A 56 -6.11 17.53 -2.19
C LEU A 56 -7.40 16.79 -2.56
N PRO A 57 -8.30 17.41 -3.34
CA PRO A 57 -9.52 16.75 -3.82
C PRO A 57 -9.19 15.77 -4.97
N LEU A 58 -8.38 14.77 -4.66
CA LEU A 58 -7.99 13.75 -5.63
C LEU A 58 -8.99 12.58 -5.63
N ASN A 59 -9.31 12.09 -6.81
CA ASN A 59 -10.03 10.82 -6.94
C ASN A 59 -9.22 9.69 -6.31
N ARG A 60 -9.89 8.80 -5.58
CA ARG A 60 -9.27 7.65 -4.92
C ARG A 60 -8.38 6.83 -5.87
N PHE A 61 -8.79 6.68 -7.11
CA PHE A 61 -8.03 6.02 -8.17
C PHE A 61 -6.67 6.70 -8.39
N LEU A 62 -6.67 8.02 -8.62
CA LEU A 62 -5.45 8.80 -8.86
C LEU A 62 -4.51 8.78 -7.65
N LEU A 63 -5.08 8.88 -6.46
CA LEU A 63 -4.33 8.80 -5.21
C LEU A 63 -3.58 7.47 -5.09
N VAL A 64 -4.24 6.36 -5.40
CA VAL A 64 -3.61 5.03 -5.35
C VAL A 64 -2.53 4.89 -6.43
N VAL A 65 -2.72 5.41 -7.63
CA VAL A 65 -1.67 5.44 -8.67
C VAL A 65 -0.44 6.20 -8.20
N LEU A 66 -0.63 7.37 -7.59
CA LEU A 66 0.49 8.17 -7.07
C LEU A 66 1.23 7.45 -5.94
N LEU A 67 0.50 6.90 -4.97
CA LEU A 67 1.09 6.16 -3.84
C LEU A 67 1.88 4.93 -4.32
N SER A 68 1.32 4.18 -5.27
CA SER A 68 1.99 3.00 -5.82
C SER A 68 3.22 3.37 -6.65
N THR A 69 3.17 4.46 -7.40
CA THR A 69 4.34 4.97 -8.15
C THR A 69 5.45 5.39 -7.19
N VAL A 70 5.14 6.16 -6.16
CA VAL A 70 6.12 6.58 -5.14
C VAL A 70 6.70 5.37 -4.42
N SER A 71 5.87 4.39 -4.04
CA SER A 71 6.33 3.16 -3.41
C SER A 71 7.29 2.37 -4.30
N GLY A 72 6.97 2.22 -5.58
CA GLY A 72 7.83 1.56 -6.57
C GLY A 72 9.16 2.29 -6.76
N CYS A 73 9.14 3.61 -6.87
CA CYS A 73 10.36 4.43 -6.99
C CYS A 73 11.24 4.31 -5.73
N MET A 74 10.65 4.33 -4.54
CA MET A 74 11.40 4.15 -3.29
C MET A 74 12.05 2.76 -3.22
N ALA A 75 11.30 1.70 -3.56
CA ALA A 75 11.80 0.33 -3.57
C ALA A 75 12.97 0.18 -4.57
N ALA A 76 12.81 0.69 -5.77
CA ALA A 76 13.85 0.64 -6.79
C ALA A 76 15.09 1.44 -6.41
N SER A 77 14.94 2.64 -5.82
CA SER A 77 16.06 3.45 -5.34
C SER A 77 16.87 2.73 -4.25
N CYS A 78 16.22 2.02 -3.35
CA CYS A 78 16.90 1.25 -2.31
C CYS A 78 17.73 0.09 -2.88
N VAL A 79 17.22 -0.59 -3.90
CA VAL A 79 17.95 -1.68 -4.56
C VAL A 79 19.12 -1.15 -5.40
N TYR A 80 18.96 0.02 -5.99
CA TYR A 80 20.05 0.65 -6.76
C TYR A 80 21.26 1.02 -5.88
N THR A 81 21.01 1.33 -4.61
CA THR A 81 22.10 1.64 -3.66
C THR A 81 22.79 0.40 -3.12
N ASN A 82 22.10 -0.74 -3.03
CA ASN A 82 22.67 -2.00 -2.55
C ASN A 82 22.05 -3.21 -3.28
N ALA A 83 22.84 -3.87 -4.09
CA ALA A 83 22.43 -5.06 -4.84
C ALA A 83 22.09 -6.29 -3.96
N MET A 84 22.22 -6.19 -2.64
CA MET A 84 21.81 -7.24 -1.70
C MET A 84 20.30 -7.29 -1.44
N PHE A 85 19.56 -6.24 -1.82
CA PHE A 85 18.12 -6.17 -1.59
C PHE A 85 17.33 -6.80 -2.75
N SER A 86 16.33 -7.58 -2.40
CA SER A 86 15.43 -8.22 -3.38
C SER A 86 14.28 -7.28 -3.72
N LEU A 87 14.36 -6.58 -4.85
CA LEU A 87 13.34 -5.65 -5.33
C LEU A 87 11.95 -6.26 -5.35
N ASP A 88 11.83 -7.50 -5.84
CA ASP A 88 10.57 -8.20 -5.97
C ASP A 88 9.88 -8.38 -4.61
N LYS A 89 10.62 -8.78 -3.59
CA LYS A 89 10.09 -9.08 -2.26
C LYS A 89 9.67 -7.82 -1.51
N ILE A 90 10.47 -6.75 -1.63
CA ILE A 90 10.16 -5.43 -1.06
C ILE A 90 8.90 -4.86 -1.73
N SER A 91 8.82 -4.96 -3.05
CA SER A 91 7.66 -4.45 -3.81
C SER A 91 6.39 -5.20 -3.46
N ILE A 92 6.44 -6.53 -3.34
CA ILE A 92 5.28 -7.35 -2.93
C ILE A 92 4.80 -6.96 -1.53
N GLY A 93 5.71 -6.77 -0.58
CA GLY A 93 5.38 -6.32 0.77
C GLY A 93 4.64 -4.97 0.78
N ASN A 94 5.09 -4.04 -0.04
CA ASN A 94 4.48 -2.71 -0.15
C ASN A 94 3.16 -2.72 -0.94
N ILE A 95 3.03 -3.56 -1.96
CA ILE A 95 1.79 -3.75 -2.71
C ILE A 95 0.68 -4.25 -1.78
N MET A 96 0.98 -5.13 -0.83
CA MET A 96 0.01 -5.67 0.11
C MET A 96 -0.66 -4.61 0.99
N ILE A 97 0.02 -3.50 1.29
CA ILE A 97 -0.59 -2.37 2.01
C ILE A 97 -1.65 -1.67 1.16
N LEU A 98 -1.41 -1.57 -0.15
CA LEU A 98 -2.26 -0.84 -1.08
C LEU A 98 -3.46 -1.66 -1.56
N ILE A 99 -3.37 -3.00 -1.50
CA ILE A 99 -4.45 -3.89 -1.96
C ILE A 99 -5.70 -3.70 -1.10
N PRO A 100 -6.87 -3.47 -1.72
CA PRO A 100 -8.14 -3.31 -1.02
C PRO A 100 -8.72 -4.66 -0.55
N GLY A 101 -7.97 -5.39 0.28
CA GLY A 101 -8.34 -6.74 0.75
C GLY A 101 -9.69 -6.80 1.46
N LEU A 102 -10.00 -5.80 2.29
CA LEU A 102 -11.30 -5.70 2.97
C LEU A 102 -12.46 -5.46 2.01
N MET A 103 -12.21 -4.76 0.90
CA MET A 103 -13.25 -4.54 -0.12
C MET A 103 -13.59 -5.86 -0.83
N PHE A 104 -12.59 -6.68 -1.15
CA PHE A 104 -12.80 -8.01 -1.74
C PHE A 104 -13.56 -8.93 -0.80
N THR A 105 -13.21 -8.98 0.48
CA THR A 105 -13.92 -9.81 1.47
C THR A 105 -15.37 -9.35 1.64
N ASN A 106 -15.60 -8.05 1.70
CA ASN A 106 -16.95 -7.50 1.86
C ASN A 106 -17.82 -7.72 0.62
N CYS A 107 -17.27 -7.60 -0.59
CA CYS A 107 -18.03 -7.87 -1.81
C CYS A 107 -18.45 -9.34 -1.92
N ILE A 108 -17.58 -10.27 -1.56
CA ILE A 108 -17.91 -11.71 -1.51
C ILE A 108 -19.01 -11.97 -0.47
N ARG A 109 -18.89 -11.37 0.70
CA ARG A 109 -19.90 -11.48 1.77
C ARG A 109 -21.26 -10.96 1.32
N GLU A 110 -21.31 -9.81 0.64
CA GLU A 110 -22.56 -9.24 0.10
C GLU A 110 -23.17 -10.10 -0.99
N MET A 111 -22.34 -10.70 -1.87
CA MET A 111 -22.79 -11.64 -2.89
C MET A 111 -23.44 -12.89 -2.28
N ILE A 112 -22.86 -13.43 -1.22
CA ILE A 112 -23.40 -14.60 -0.51
C ILE A 112 -24.70 -14.25 0.23
N SER A 113 -24.85 -13.00 0.67
CA SER A 113 -26.06 -12.50 1.38
C SER A 113 -27.20 -12.08 0.43
N GLU A 114 -27.24 -12.61 -0.78
CA GLU A 114 -28.27 -12.37 -1.82
C GLU A 114 -28.31 -10.94 -2.41
N ASN A 115 -27.42 -10.05 -2.02
CA ASN A 115 -27.29 -8.70 -2.58
C ASN A 115 -26.28 -8.68 -3.74
N MET A 116 -26.53 -9.44 -4.79
CA MET A 116 -25.60 -9.60 -5.92
C MET A 116 -25.20 -8.28 -6.58
N LEU A 117 -26.13 -7.35 -6.73
CA LEU A 117 -25.84 -6.07 -7.40
C LEU A 117 -24.86 -5.21 -6.60
N SER A 118 -25.07 -5.12 -5.30
CA SER A 118 -24.18 -4.35 -4.40
C SER A 118 -22.79 -4.99 -4.33
N GLY A 119 -22.72 -6.32 -4.21
CA GLY A 119 -21.45 -7.05 -4.24
C GLY A 119 -20.69 -6.86 -5.54
N LEU A 120 -21.38 -6.88 -6.69
CA LEU A 120 -20.75 -6.68 -8.00
C LEU A 120 -20.17 -5.27 -8.18
N THR A 121 -20.89 -4.24 -7.76
CA THR A 121 -20.39 -2.85 -7.84
C THR A 121 -19.14 -2.65 -6.99
N ARG A 122 -19.09 -3.21 -5.79
CA ARG A 122 -17.90 -3.18 -4.93
C ARG A 122 -16.74 -3.99 -5.49
N LEU A 123 -17.03 -5.12 -6.14
CA LEU A 123 -16.01 -5.92 -6.82
C LEU A 123 -15.36 -5.13 -7.95
N LEU A 124 -16.16 -4.46 -8.78
CA LEU A 124 -15.65 -3.60 -9.85
C LEU A 124 -14.77 -2.47 -9.29
N GLU A 125 -15.19 -1.81 -8.22
CA GLU A 125 -14.40 -0.78 -7.56
C GLU A 125 -13.05 -1.33 -7.07
N ALA A 126 -13.04 -2.51 -6.45
CA ALA A 126 -11.82 -3.17 -6.00
C ALA A 126 -10.89 -3.54 -7.16
N LEU A 127 -11.43 -3.99 -8.29
CA LEU A 127 -10.67 -4.27 -9.51
C LEU A 127 -10.04 -3.00 -10.11
N PHE A 128 -10.78 -1.89 -10.13
CA PHE A 128 -10.24 -0.60 -10.58
C PHE A 128 -9.08 -0.13 -9.69
N ILE A 129 -9.20 -0.26 -8.37
CA ILE A 129 -8.11 0.08 -7.44
C ILE A 129 -6.90 -0.83 -7.67
N SER A 130 -7.11 -2.13 -7.85
CA SER A 130 -6.02 -3.08 -8.12
C SER A 130 -5.30 -2.78 -9.43
N SER A 131 -6.04 -2.41 -10.48
CA SER A 131 -5.42 -1.96 -11.75
C SER A 131 -4.62 -0.67 -11.59
N SER A 132 -5.08 0.25 -10.74
CA SER A 132 -4.32 1.48 -10.41
C SER A 132 -2.97 1.17 -9.78
N ILE A 133 -2.93 0.20 -8.87
CA ILE A 133 -1.67 -0.23 -8.23
C ILE A 133 -0.72 -0.79 -9.27
N ALA A 134 -1.21 -1.65 -10.15
CA ALA A 134 -0.41 -2.23 -11.23
C ALA A 134 0.17 -1.17 -12.17
N ILE A 135 -0.65 -0.19 -12.57
CA ILE A 135 -0.22 0.93 -13.41
C ILE A 135 0.84 1.77 -12.70
N GLY A 136 0.65 2.08 -11.41
CA GLY A 136 1.62 2.86 -10.64
C GLY A 136 2.98 2.19 -10.53
N PHE A 137 3.03 0.88 -10.23
CA PHE A 137 4.28 0.12 -10.22
C PHE A 137 4.90 0.00 -11.61
N ALA A 138 4.09 -0.20 -12.65
CA ALA A 138 4.58 -0.23 -14.04
C ALA A 138 5.25 1.10 -14.43
N ILE A 139 4.66 2.23 -14.07
CA ILE A 139 5.24 3.56 -14.29
C ILE A 139 6.57 3.70 -13.52
N ALA A 140 6.62 3.29 -12.26
CA ALA A 140 7.82 3.34 -11.44
C ALA A 140 8.97 2.53 -12.07
N TYR A 141 8.71 1.33 -12.53
CA TYR A 141 9.71 0.48 -13.19
C TYR A 141 10.13 0.99 -14.57
N TYR A 142 9.24 1.67 -15.29
CA TYR A 142 9.57 2.27 -16.58
C TYR A 142 10.41 3.54 -16.46
N LEU A 143 10.23 4.30 -15.38
CA LEU A 143 10.97 5.55 -15.10
C LEU A 143 12.40 5.32 -14.62
N LEU A 144 12.68 4.16 -14.07
CA LEU A 144 13.99 3.77 -13.51
C LEU A 144 14.76 2.85 -14.45
#